data_be7f6e095e49c433aad840539d8b36b2
#
_entry.id   be7f6e095e49c433aad840539d8b36b2
#
_cell.length_a   1.000
_cell.length_b   1.000
_cell.length_c   1.000
_cell.angle_alpha   90.00
_cell.angle_beta   90.00
_cell.angle_gamma   90.00
#
_symmetry.space_group_name_H-M   'P 1'
#
loop_
_entity.id
_entity.type
_entity.pdbx_description
1 polymer ?
#
loop_
_entity_poly.entity_id
_entity_poly.type
_entity_poly.pdbx_seq_one_letter_code
_entity_poly.pdbx_strand_id
1 'polypeptide(L)'
;MLKDIARSVWSNAYAPYSKFKVGVAIKTIDGSIFSGVNVENAAYPEGTCAEAAAIAAMCATGQREIAEVYVIADCKEPVPPCGGCRQKLAEFSKPDVPVTMATISGKEKTTSVRDLLPGSFSNCLLYTSPSPRDLWI
;
A
#
# COMPACT_ATOMS: atom_id res chain seq x y z
N MET A 1 -10.75 -4.63 12.64
CA MET A 1 -11.63 -4.10 11.58
C MET A 1 -10.94 -4.04 10.23
N LEU A 2 -9.75 -3.49 10.12
CA LEU A 2 -9.00 -3.49 8.86
C LEU A 2 -8.76 -4.90 8.35
N LYS A 3 -8.39 -5.81 9.25
CA LYS A 3 -8.18 -7.21 8.92
C LYS A 3 -9.39 -7.81 8.21
N ASP A 4 -10.58 -7.58 8.72
CA ASP A 4 -11.80 -8.17 8.17
C ASP A 4 -12.08 -7.62 6.77
N ILE A 5 -11.83 -6.34 6.56
CA ILE A 5 -12.05 -5.71 5.26
C ILE A 5 -11.03 -6.20 4.24
N ALA A 6 -9.74 -6.24 4.61
CA ALA A 6 -8.71 -6.75 3.72
C ALA A 6 -8.98 -8.20 3.33
N ARG A 7 -9.39 -9.02 4.30
CA ARG A 7 -9.70 -10.42 4.05
C ARG A 7 -10.94 -10.57 3.16
N SER A 8 -11.95 -9.74 3.36
CA SER A 8 -13.20 -9.83 2.59
C SER A 8 -12.99 -9.52 1.11
N VAL A 9 -12.07 -8.62 0.77
CA VAL A 9 -11.80 -8.28 -0.63
C VAL A 9 -10.74 -9.18 -1.28
N TRP A 10 -9.91 -9.84 -0.48
CA TRP A 10 -8.78 -10.62 -0.96
C TRP A 10 -9.17 -11.63 -2.06
N SER A 11 -10.26 -12.36 -1.90
CA SER A 11 -10.68 -13.37 -2.85
C SER A 11 -11.09 -12.79 -4.20
N ASN A 12 -11.39 -11.49 -4.26
CA ASN A 12 -11.81 -10.80 -5.48
C ASN A 12 -10.62 -10.33 -6.31
N ALA A 13 -9.39 -10.50 -5.86
CA ALA A 13 -8.22 -10.12 -6.64
C ALA A 13 -8.21 -10.85 -7.98
N TYR A 14 -7.74 -10.14 -9.01
CA TYR A 14 -7.64 -10.71 -10.35
C TYR A 14 -6.18 -11.07 -10.60
N ALA A 15 -5.82 -12.33 -10.39
CA ALA A 15 -4.44 -12.79 -10.48
C ALA A 15 -4.34 -14.09 -11.32
N PRO A 16 -4.79 -14.05 -12.61
CA PRO A 16 -4.79 -15.27 -13.43
C PRO A 16 -3.40 -15.74 -13.83
N TYR A 17 -2.40 -14.86 -13.81
CA TYR A 17 -1.06 -15.17 -14.26
C TYR A 17 -0.19 -15.67 -13.12
N SER A 18 -0.09 -14.90 -12.02
CA SER A 18 0.75 -15.27 -10.89
C SER A 18 0.07 -16.23 -9.91
N LYS A 19 -1.26 -16.25 -9.89
CA LYS A 19 -2.07 -16.96 -8.90
C LYS A 19 -1.86 -16.43 -7.49
N PHE A 20 -1.25 -15.24 -7.33
CA PHE A 20 -0.94 -14.65 -6.05
C PHE A 20 -1.86 -13.47 -5.78
N LYS A 21 -2.90 -13.71 -4.99
CA LYS A 21 -3.89 -12.69 -4.63
C LYS A 21 -3.46 -11.93 -3.40
N VAL A 22 -3.63 -10.60 -3.43
CA VAL A 22 -3.33 -9.71 -2.31
C VAL A 22 -4.54 -8.83 -2.05
N GLY A 23 -4.90 -8.70 -0.79
CA GLY A 23 -5.93 -7.76 -0.34
C GLY A 23 -5.31 -6.73 0.59
N VAL A 24 -5.79 -5.50 0.51
CA VAL A 24 -5.30 -4.39 1.33
C VAL A 24 -6.48 -3.60 1.87
N ALA A 25 -6.37 -3.17 3.11
CA ALA A 25 -7.25 -2.15 3.68
C ALA A 25 -6.39 -1.06 4.28
N ILE A 26 -6.76 0.18 4.04
CA ILE A 26 -6.11 1.35 4.63
C ILE A 26 -7.15 2.16 5.39
N LYS A 27 -6.71 2.76 6.50
CA LYS A 27 -7.52 3.65 7.32
C LYS A 27 -6.91 5.03 7.27
N THR A 28 -7.73 6.02 6.99
CA THR A 28 -7.29 7.42 6.97
C THR A 28 -7.38 8.02 8.37
N ILE A 29 -6.78 9.20 8.54
CA ILE A 29 -6.77 9.88 9.85
C ILE A 29 -8.17 10.26 10.32
N ASP A 30 -9.15 10.40 9.42
CA ASP A 30 -10.53 10.69 9.80
C ASP A 30 -11.34 9.42 10.10
N GLY A 31 -10.71 8.23 10.02
CA GLY A 31 -11.36 6.96 10.31
C GLY A 31 -12.00 6.28 9.12
N SER A 32 -11.97 6.86 7.93
CA SER A 32 -12.48 6.23 6.72
C SER A 32 -11.60 5.05 6.32
N ILE A 33 -12.19 4.01 5.76
CA ILE A 33 -11.48 2.80 5.35
C ILE A 33 -11.66 2.59 3.84
N PHE A 34 -10.55 2.30 3.17
CA PHE A 34 -10.52 2.00 1.75
C PHE A 34 -9.82 0.67 1.53
N SER A 35 -10.27 -0.08 0.54
CA SER A 35 -9.69 -1.40 0.25
C SER A 35 -9.28 -1.49 -1.21
N GLY A 36 -8.41 -2.44 -1.48
CA GLY A 36 -7.93 -2.71 -2.83
C GLY A 36 -7.45 -4.13 -2.96
N VAL A 37 -7.36 -4.59 -4.19
CA VAL A 37 -6.83 -5.89 -4.54
C VAL A 37 -5.91 -5.72 -5.75
N ASN A 38 -5.00 -6.70 -5.94
CA ASN A 38 -4.18 -6.65 -7.14
C ASN A 38 -5.02 -7.06 -8.36
N VAL A 39 -4.74 -6.40 -9.46
CA VAL A 39 -5.41 -6.63 -10.75
C VAL A 39 -4.31 -6.79 -11.79
N GLU A 40 -4.13 -8.02 -12.26
CA GLU A 40 -3.09 -8.32 -13.25
C GLU A 40 -3.60 -8.06 -14.66
N ASN A 41 -2.67 -8.00 -15.59
CA ASN A 41 -2.96 -7.73 -17.00
C ASN A 41 -2.01 -8.53 -17.86
N ALA A 42 -2.48 -8.99 -19.01
CA ALA A 42 -1.62 -9.65 -20.00
C ALA A 42 -0.47 -8.75 -20.41
N ALA A 43 -0.70 -7.45 -20.46
CA ALA A 43 0.36 -6.44 -20.60
C ALA A 43 0.89 -6.16 -19.19
N TYR A 44 1.95 -6.82 -18.78
CA TYR A 44 2.44 -6.79 -17.39
C TYR A 44 2.61 -5.38 -16.80
N PRO A 45 3.12 -4.38 -17.53
CA PRO A 45 3.24 -3.03 -16.96
C PRO A 45 1.90 -2.40 -16.58
N GLU A 46 0.78 -2.90 -17.11
CA GLU A 46 -0.55 -2.36 -16.82
C GLU A 46 -1.20 -2.99 -15.60
N GLY A 47 -0.54 -3.94 -14.95
CA GLY A 47 -1.03 -4.52 -13.70
C GLY A 47 -0.98 -3.50 -12.57
N THR A 48 -1.90 -3.65 -11.61
CA THR A 48 -2.00 -2.76 -10.44
C THR A 48 -1.87 -3.57 -9.17
N CYS A 49 -1.02 -3.09 -8.24
CA CYS A 49 -0.90 -3.70 -6.92
C CYS A 49 -2.08 -3.33 -6.03
N ALA A 50 -2.36 -4.17 -5.05
CA ALA A 50 -3.48 -3.96 -4.13
C ALA A 50 -3.36 -2.63 -3.36
N GLU A 51 -2.15 -2.27 -2.92
CA GLU A 51 -1.90 -1.02 -2.21
C GLU A 51 -2.22 0.18 -3.09
N ALA A 52 -1.80 0.13 -4.35
CA ALA A 52 -2.09 1.23 -5.29
C ALA A 52 -3.59 1.38 -5.52
N ALA A 53 -4.32 0.27 -5.59
CA ALA A 53 -5.78 0.30 -5.75
C ALA A 53 -6.46 0.96 -4.55
N ALA A 54 -6.04 0.61 -3.34
CA ALA A 54 -6.60 1.19 -2.12
C ALA A 54 -6.28 2.69 -2.03
N ILE A 55 -5.07 3.09 -2.38
CA ILE A 55 -4.66 4.50 -2.38
C ILE A 55 -5.47 5.29 -3.41
N ALA A 56 -5.70 4.73 -4.60
CA ALA A 56 -6.50 5.39 -5.62
C ALA A 56 -7.94 5.62 -5.14
N ALA A 57 -8.52 4.62 -4.48
CA ALA A 57 -9.86 4.75 -3.89
C ALA A 57 -9.90 5.85 -2.83
N MET A 58 -8.88 5.91 -1.97
CA MET A 58 -8.74 6.96 -0.96
C MET A 58 -8.70 8.34 -1.61
N CYS A 59 -7.83 8.51 -2.58
CA CYS A 59 -7.63 9.79 -3.25
C CYS A 59 -8.90 10.25 -3.98
N ALA A 60 -9.69 9.31 -4.51
CA ALA A 60 -10.93 9.63 -5.21
C ALA A 60 -11.95 10.33 -4.31
N THR A 61 -11.87 10.13 -2.99
CA THR A 61 -12.77 10.80 -2.02
C THR A 61 -12.20 12.09 -1.46
N GLY A 62 -10.99 12.46 -1.85
CA GLY A 62 -10.33 13.67 -1.32
C GLY A 62 -9.43 13.43 -0.12
N GLN A 63 -9.40 12.22 0.43
CA GLN A 63 -8.53 11.90 1.55
C GLN A 63 -7.08 11.77 1.08
N ARG A 64 -6.13 12.20 1.94
CA ARG A 64 -4.70 12.28 1.55
C ARG A 64 -3.75 11.74 2.62
N GLU A 65 -4.24 11.33 3.78
CA GLU A 65 -3.35 10.90 4.86
C GLU A 65 -3.79 9.57 5.45
N ILE A 66 -2.89 8.60 5.40
CA ILE A 66 -3.11 7.24 5.90
C ILE A 66 -2.73 7.20 7.39
N ALA A 67 -3.54 6.51 8.19
CA ALA A 67 -3.28 6.27 9.61
C ALA A 67 -2.85 4.84 9.89
N GLU A 68 -3.26 3.87 9.05
CA GLU A 68 -2.96 2.46 9.28
C GLU A 68 -3.13 1.66 8.00
N VAL A 69 -2.30 0.64 7.82
CA VAL A 69 -2.34 -0.23 6.62
C VAL A 69 -2.39 -1.70 7.04
N TYR A 70 -3.20 -2.49 6.35
CA TYR A 70 -3.27 -3.93 6.55
C TYR A 70 -3.20 -4.62 5.19
N VAL A 71 -2.24 -5.53 5.02
CA VAL A 71 -2.00 -6.29 3.78
C VAL A 71 -2.15 -7.77 4.08
N ILE A 72 -2.92 -8.49 3.26
CA ILE A 72 -3.13 -9.92 3.46
C ILE A 72 -2.90 -10.68 2.15
N ALA A 73 -2.25 -11.83 2.26
CA ALA A 73 -1.98 -12.71 1.12
C ALA A 73 -1.94 -14.17 1.57
N ASP A 74 -2.15 -15.10 0.64
CA ASP A 74 -2.08 -16.52 0.94
C ASP A 74 -0.66 -17.01 0.72
N CYS A 75 0.13 -17.00 1.79
CA CYS A 75 1.52 -17.47 1.78
C CYS A 75 1.89 -17.97 3.17
N LYS A 76 3.04 -18.62 3.28
CA LYS A 76 3.48 -19.24 4.55
C LYS A 76 3.85 -18.18 5.57
N GLU A 77 4.50 -17.11 5.13
CA GLU A 77 4.93 -16.01 5.98
C GLU A 77 4.38 -14.70 5.47
N PRO A 78 4.17 -13.70 6.35
CA PRO A 78 3.71 -12.39 5.91
C PRO A 78 4.66 -11.79 4.86
N VAL A 79 4.07 -11.24 3.79
CA VAL A 79 4.82 -10.69 2.66
C VAL A 79 4.77 -9.19 2.70
N PRO A 80 5.93 -8.51 2.66
CA PRO A 80 5.95 -7.04 2.65
C PRO A 80 5.49 -6.50 1.29
N PRO A 81 5.02 -5.24 1.27
CA PRO A 81 4.73 -4.57 0.01
C PRO A 81 5.97 -4.50 -0.88
N CYS A 82 5.78 -4.53 -2.19
CA CYS A 82 6.89 -4.37 -3.12
C CYS A 82 7.48 -2.94 -3.03
N GLY A 83 8.66 -2.74 -3.61
CA GLY A 83 9.36 -1.45 -3.51
C GLY A 83 8.53 -0.27 -3.97
N GLY A 84 7.84 -0.40 -5.12
CA GLY A 84 6.99 0.66 -5.63
C GLY A 84 5.83 0.99 -4.71
N CYS A 85 5.22 -0.03 -4.08
CA CYS A 85 4.13 0.19 -3.14
C CYS A 85 4.62 0.84 -1.85
N ARG A 86 5.83 0.53 -1.41
CA ARG A 86 6.42 1.21 -0.24
C ARG A 86 6.54 2.70 -0.47
N GLN A 87 6.97 3.10 -1.67
CA GLN A 87 7.05 4.51 -2.05
C GLN A 87 5.65 5.15 -2.11
N LYS A 88 4.66 4.43 -2.65
CA LYS A 88 3.28 4.92 -2.71
C LYS A 88 2.70 5.13 -1.31
N LEU A 89 2.96 4.19 -0.39
CA LEU A 89 2.51 4.34 1.00
C LEU A 89 3.21 5.51 1.68
N ALA A 90 4.51 5.68 1.43
CA ALA A 90 5.28 6.77 2.03
C ALA A 90 4.77 8.14 1.60
N GLU A 91 4.26 8.27 0.39
CA GLU A 91 3.72 9.54 -0.11
C GLU A 91 2.57 10.07 0.76
N PHE A 92 1.72 9.17 1.26
CA PHE A 92 0.50 9.54 1.96
C PHE A 92 0.53 9.19 3.46
N SER A 93 1.71 8.85 4.01
CA SER A 93 1.81 8.37 5.39
C SER A 93 2.93 9.10 6.12
N LYS A 94 2.70 9.39 7.41
CA LYS A 94 3.79 9.76 8.30
C LYS A 94 4.68 8.53 8.54
N PRO A 95 5.97 8.74 8.90
CA PRO A 95 6.90 7.61 9.03
C PRO A 95 6.49 6.53 10.03
N ASP A 96 5.75 6.89 11.07
CA ASP A 96 5.36 5.97 12.14
C ASP A 96 4.05 5.20 11.86
N VAL A 97 3.44 5.40 10.68
CA VAL A 97 2.21 4.70 10.34
C VAL A 97 2.44 3.19 10.35
N PRO A 98 1.64 2.42 11.11
CA PRO A 98 1.81 0.98 11.19
C PRO A 98 1.31 0.29 9.92
N VAL A 99 2.09 -0.70 9.50
CA VAL A 99 1.76 -1.59 8.37
C VAL A 99 1.77 -3.01 8.90
N THR A 100 0.61 -3.64 8.94
CA THR A 100 0.48 -5.04 9.32
C THR A 100 0.42 -5.89 8.07
N MET A 101 1.31 -6.87 8.00
CA MET A 101 1.37 -7.86 6.92
C MET A 101 0.89 -9.17 7.47
N ALA A 102 -0.06 -9.81 6.78
CA ALA A 102 -0.72 -10.99 7.30
C ALA A 102 -0.83 -12.10 6.26
N THR A 103 -0.95 -13.33 6.75
CA THR A 103 -1.29 -14.50 5.93
C THR A 103 -2.74 -14.86 6.14
N ILE A 104 -3.32 -15.56 5.17
CA ILE A 104 -4.70 -16.08 5.30
C ILE A 104 -4.79 -17.04 6.49
N SER A 105 -3.70 -17.75 6.81
CA SER A 105 -3.66 -18.69 7.93
C SER A 105 -3.63 -18.01 9.31
N GLY A 106 -3.41 -16.70 9.37
CA GLY A 106 -3.49 -15.94 10.63
C GLY A 106 -2.18 -15.43 11.19
N LYS A 107 -1.06 -15.63 10.51
CA LYS A 107 0.22 -15.03 10.94
C LYS A 107 0.22 -13.55 10.62
N GLU A 108 0.73 -12.74 11.55
CA GLU A 108 0.80 -11.30 11.37
C GLU A 108 2.17 -10.78 11.78
N LYS A 109 2.61 -9.74 11.10
CA LYS A 109 3.82 -9.00 11.46
C LYS A 109 3.55 -7.52 11.21
N THR A 110 3.75 -6.69 12.22
CA THR A 110 3.54 -5.24 12.11
C THR A 110 4.89 -4.53 12.04
N THR A 111 5.00 -3.61 11.12
CA THR A 111 6.15 -2.73 10.96
C THR A 111 5.66 -1.31 10.75
N SER A 112 6.50 -0.40 10.31
CA SER A 112 6.13 0.97 10.01
C SER A 112 6.51 1.33 8.59
N VAL A 113 5.91 2.40 8.07
CA VAL A 113 6.27 2.92 6.75
C VAL A 113 7.76 3.28 6.70
N ARG A 114 8.29 3.88 7.79
CA ARG A 114 9.72 4.21 7.88
C ARG A 114 10.60 2.98 7.73
N ASP A 115 10.27 1.90 8.45
CA ASP A 115 11.10 0.68 8.44
C ASP A 115 11.03 -0.05 7.09
N LEU A 116 9.91 0.10 6.37
CA LEU A 116 9.78 -0.48 5.04
C LEU A 116 10.56 0.30 3.97
N LEU A 117 10.74 1.60 4.17
CA LEU A 117 11.41 2.46 3.20
C LEU A 117 12.25 3.51 3.91
N PRO A 118 13.39 3.11 4.51
CA PRO A 118 14.29 4.08 5.15
C PRO A 118 14.86 5.05 4.12
N GLY A 119 15.00 6.32 4.50
CA GLY A 119 15.56 7.32 3.61
C GLY A 119 14.72 7.56 2.36
N SER A 120 13.40 7.48 2.49
CA SER A 120 12.50 7.59 1.34
C SER A 120 12.58 8.96 0.67
N PHE A 121 12.36 8.97 -0.64
CA PHE A 121 12.19 10.20 -1.40
C PHE A 121 10.87 10.86 -0.97
N SER A 122 10.90 12.16 -0.66
CA SER A 122 9.72 12.87 -0.17
C SER A 122 9.68 14.28 -0.76
N ASN A 123 8.52 14.93 -0.65
CA ASN A 123 8.35 16.29 -1.13
C ASN A 123 9.21 17.30 -0.35
N CYS A 124 9.67 16.96 0.84
CA CYS A 124 10.61 17.81 1.57
C CYS A 124 11.90 18.00 0.80
N LEU A 125 12.36 16.96 0.08
CA LEU A 125 13.55 17.07 -0.77
C LEU A 125 13.31 18.03 -1.93
N LEU A 126 12.11 18.02 -2.49
CA LEU A 126 11.74 18.93 -3.59
C LEU A 126 11.70 20.38 -3.12
N TYR A 127 11.11 20.63 -1.95
CA TYR A 127 10.98 21.98 -1.41
C TYR A 127 12.29 22.58 -0.95
N THR A 128 13.30 21.77 -0.67
CA THR A 128 14.64 22.26 -0.29
C THR A 128 15.53 22.48 -1.50
N SER A 129 15.08 22.13 -2.70
CA SER A 129 15.83 22.34 -3.92
C SER A 129 16.00 23.82 -4.22
N PRO A 130 17.20 24.27 -4.53
CA PRO A 130 17.45 25.69 -4.83
C PRO A 130 16.97 26.12 -6.20
N SER A 131 16.58 25.20 -7.08
CA SER A 131 16.16 25.49 -8.45
C SER A 131 15.08 24.54 -8.88
N PRO A 132 14.05 25.02 -9.63
CA PRO A 132 13.04 24.13 -10.20
C PRO A 132 13.61 23.03 -11.08
N ARG A 133 14.79 23.26 -11.67
CA ARG A 133 15.45 22.26 -12.51
C ARG A 133 15.83 21.01 -11.71
N ASP A 134 16.17 21.20 -10.44
CA ASP A 134 16.57 20.09 -9.59
C ASP A 134 15.41 19.14 -9.28
N LEU A 135 14.19 19.59 -9.49
CA LEU A 135 13.00 18.76 -9.27
C LEU A 135 12.86 17.65 -10.29
N TRP A 136 13.63 17.70 -11.38
CA TRP A 136 13.52 16.77 -12.50
C TRP A 136 14.65 15.74 -12.56
N ILE A 137 15.48 15.73 -11.56
CA ILE A 137 16.63 14.83 -11.50
C ILE A 137 16.22 13.45 -11.01
#